data_ea49c53759e2e97cf950afe8dfa08ec2
#
_entry.id   ea49c53759e2e97cf950afe8dfa08ec2
#
_cell.length_a   1.000
_cell.length_b   1.000
_cell.length_c   1.000
_cell.angle_alpha   90.00
_cell.angle_beta   90.00
_cell.angle_gamma   90.00
#
_symmetry.space_group_name_H-M   'P 1'
#
loop_
_entity.id
_entity.type
_entity.pdbx_description
1 polymer ?
#
loop_
_entity_poly.entity_id
_entity_poly.type
_entity_poly.pdbx_seq_one_letter_code
_entity_poly.pdbx_strand_id
1 'polypeptide(L)'
;MALEYRPWREGDEAELLQIWGDPEGQQNGWYRQALGPNNDGGNGASWKRCIVATDQGIPVAAGMVMEQKLHGSRLSAYLEVARDHRRQGVGATLLTMLRHEAGQAPSGVRELTGKVDAGTSGAGFAQAVGAATVQTSRLIQIDPGALSLPRFQKTDDQADEEAGSDVVQDLATGSVELTDVVGRWYQAVHEDWSPTGQLSPGTVQAYFLADATGAQGAIVLRAEPESAFGGAAKPSKRGRIRAFAVSYGQHALTDTPDDPAADVFVGWEPQLAAEDAAAAVRDLVSLLAYQHPVVLEVDSSMLPLTDLVEPLLVAGKARGVGDETRIVVL
;
A
#
# COMPACT_ATOMS: atom_id res chain seq x y z
N MET A 1 -32.79 23.40 0.34
CA MET A 1 -33.13 22.08 0.90
C MET A 1 -32.45 21.95 2.25
N ALA A 2 -33.15 21.48 3.27
CA ALA A 2 -32.54 21.24 4.59
C ALA A 2 -32.14 19.76 4.64
N LEU A 3 -30.81 19.51 4.57
CA LEU A 3 -30.29 18.16 4.76
C LEU A 3 -30.28 17.83 6.26
N GLU A 4 -30.61 16.60 6.57
CA GLU A 4 -30.48 16.07 7.93
C GLU A 4 -29.20 15.24 8.03
N TYR A 5 -28.45 15.38 9.12
CA TYR A 5 -27.22 14.62 9.38
C TYR A 5 -27.46 13.73 10.60
N ARG A 6 -27.15 12.46 10.48
CA ARG A 6 -27.39 11.47 11.52
C ARG A 6 -26.32 10.36 11.54
N PRO A 7 -26.20 9.61 12.64
CA PRO A 7 -25.40 8.38 12.64
C PRO A 7 -25.92 7.35 11.61
N TRP A 8 -25.03 6.44 11.22
CA TRP A 8 -25.33 5.32 10.35
C TRP A 8 -26.47 4.44 10.90
N ARG A 9 -27.31 3.94 10.01
CA ARG A 9 -28.39 3.00 10.31
C ARG A 9 -28.31 1.80 9.39
N GLU A 10 -28.91 0.69 9.82
CA GLU A 10 -29.09 -0.49 8.97
C GLU A 10 -29.91 -0.11 7.71
N GLY A 11 -29.46 -0.58 6.55
CA GLY A 11 -30.04 -0.26 5.24
C GLY A 11 -29.37 0.90 4.52
N ASP A 12 -28.67 1.79 5.20
CA ASP A 12 -27.98 2.94 4.56
C ASP A 12 -27.01 2.50 3.46
N GLU A 13 -26.33 1.36 3.61
CA GLU A 13 -25.42 0.84 2.62
C GLU A 13 -26.09 0.62 1.27
N ALA A 14 -27.21 -0.11 1.27
CA ALA A 14 -27.92 -0.45 0.05
C ALA A 14 -28.47 0.80 -0.67
N GLU A 15 -29.02 1.75 0.09
CA GLU A 15 -29.55 2.99 -0.46
C GLU A 15 -28.44 3.90 -1.03
N LEU A 16 -27.31 4.04 -0.30
CA LEU A 16 -26.18 4.84 -0.75
C LEU A 16 -25.51 4.24 -2.00
N LEU A 17 -25.30 2.92 -2.05
CA LEU A 17 -24.73 2.27 -3.22
C LEU A 17 -25.62 2.44 -4.47
N GLN A 18 -26.93 2.40 -4.31
CA GLN A 18 -27.86 2.65 -5.40
C GLN A 18 -27.79 4.07 -5.94
N ILE A 19 -27.59 5.07 -5.06
CA ILE A 19 -27.53 6.49 -5.45
C ILE A 19 -26.15 6.89 -5.96
N TRP A 20 -25.10 6.37 -5.38
CA TRP A 20 -23.73 6.68 -5.81
C TRP A 20 -23.37 6.03 -7.15
N GLY A 21 -23.94 4.86 -7.46
CA GLY A 21 -23.58 4.07 -8.64
C GLY A 21 -22.17 3.50 -8.54
N ASP A 22 -21.50 3.34 -9.69
CA ASP A 22 -20.15 2.82 -9.76
C ASP A 22 -19.14 3.78 -9.10
N PRO A 23 -18.10 3.23 -8.41
CA PRO A 23 -17.05 4.06 -7.82
C PRO A 23 -16.28 4.83 -8.88
N GLU A 24 -15.91 6.08 -8.60
CA GLU A 24 -15.13 6.91 -9.52
C GLU A 24 -13.66 6.47 -9.63
N GLY A 25 -13.17 5.77 -8.62
CA GLY A 25 -11.80 5.27 -8.55
C GLY A 25 -11.68 4.08 -7.60
N GLN A 26 -10.51 3.48 -7.58
CA GLN A 26 -10.25 2.28 -6.80
C GLN A 26 -10.42 2.53 -5.29
N GLN A 27 -9.97 3.69 -4.79
CA GLN A 27 -10.08 4.03 -3.38
C GLN A 27 -11.54 4.13 -2.92
N ASN A 28 -12.45 4.64 -3.76
CA ASN A 28 -13.88 4.67 -3.43
C ASN A 28 -14.43 3.26 -3.17
N GLY A 29 -14.09 2.30 -4.01
CA GLY A 29 -14.54 0.91 -3.83
C GLY A 29 -14.11 0.31 -2.49
N TRP A 30 -12.86 0.53 -2.10
CA TRP A 30 -12.31 0.07 -0.83
C TRP A 30 -12.98 0.71 0.38
N TYR A 31 -13.09 2.05 0.37
CA TYR A 31 -13.61 2.77 1.53
C TYR A 31 -15.13 2.63 1.71
N ARG A 32 -15.90 2.42 0.63
CA ARG A 32 -17.34 2.11 0.74
C ARG A 32 -17.58 0.89 1.61
N GLN A 33 -16.74 -0.15 1.51
CA GLN A 33 -16.83 -1.36 2.33
C GLN A 33 -16.54 -1.11 3.82
N ALA A 34 -15.82 -0.06 4.15
CA ALA A 34 -15.49 0.30 5.54
C ALA A 34 -16.59 1.14 6.22
N LEU A 35 -17.53 1.71 5.44
CA LEU A 35 -18.71 2.40 6.00
C LEU A 35 -19.56 1.42 6.78
N GLY A 36 -20.26 1.90 7.81
CA GLY A 36 -21.10 1.05 8.63
C GLY A 36 -21.35 1.62 10.01
N PRO A 37 -21.92 0.83 10.93
CA PRO A 37 -22.25 1.27 12.29
C PRO A 37 -21.05 1.84 13.05
N ASN A 38 -21.33 2.76 13.96
CA ASN A 38 -20.33 3.28 14.89
C ASN A 38 -19.76 2.15 15.75
N ASN A 39 -18.48 2.26 16.08
CA ASN A 39 -17.77 1.30 16.93
C ASN A 39 -16.91 2.06 17.95
N ASP A 40 -17.02 1.70 19.21
CA ASP A 40 -16.27 2.36 20.31
C ASP A 40 -14.85 1.79 20.52
N GLY A 41 -14.46 0.83 19.70
CA GLY A 41 -13.17 0.16 19.85
C GLY A 41 -13.21 -0.87 20.97
N GLY A 42 -13.52 -2.10 20.67
CA GLY A 42 -13.52 -3.21 21.62
C GLY A 42 -13.37 -4.52 20.88
N ASN A 43 -12.97 -5.59 21.60
CA ASN A 43 -12.80 -6.93 21.02
C ASN A 43 -11.91 -6.97 19.76
N GLY A 44 -10.87 -6.11 19.70
CA GLY A 44 -9.96 -6.04 18.56
C GLY A 44 -10.46 -5.23 17.37
N ALA A 45 -11.66 -4.67 17.41
CA ALA A 45 -12.17 -3.74 16.40
C ALA A 45 -11.59 -2.32 16.62
N SER A 46 -11.37 -1.58 15.53
CA SER A 46 -10.94 -0.17 15.61
C SER A 46 -12.13 0.73 15.97
N TRP A 47 -11.86 1.79 16.72
CA TRP A 47 -12.84 2.86 16.91
C TRP A 47 -13.23 3.46 15.56
N LYS A 48 -14.53 3.70 15.35
CA LYS A 48 -15.08 4.21 14.10
C LYS A 48 -16.34 5.04 14.36
N ARG A 49 -16.48 6.15 13.62
CA ARG A 49 -17.70 6.95 13.53
C ARG A 49 -18.10 7.14 12.08
N CYS A 50 -19.39 6.93 11.79
CA CYS A 50 -19.98 7.17 10.48
C CYS A 50 -21.17 8.11 10.61
N ILE A 51 -21.23 9.09 9.68
CA ILE A 51 -22.29 10.09 9.59
C ILE A 51 -22.89 10.01 8.19
N VAL A 52 -24.22 10.00 8.13
CA VAL A 52 -25.01 9.98 6.89
C VAL A 52 -25.75 11.30 6.75
N ALA A 53 -25.70 11.90 5.57
CA ALA A 53 -26.55 13.04 5.19
C ALA A 53 -27.75 12.53 4.40
N THR A 54 -28.96 12.96 4.77
CA THR A 54 -30.19 12.58 4.08
C THR A 54 -30.88 13.82 3.50
N ASP A 55 -31.48 13.69 2.33
CA ASP A 55 -32.40 14.64 1.72
C ASP A 55 -33.80 14.03 1.69
N GLN A 56 -34.77 14.63 2.38
CA GLN A 56 -36.13 14.11 2.54
C GLN A 56 -36.16 12.65 3.03
N GLY A 57 -35.21 12.30 3.91
CA GLY A 57 -35.08 10.95 4.47
C GLY A 57 -34.28 9.96 3.63
N ILE A 58 -33.89 10.30 2.40
CA ILE A 58 -33.09 9.45 1.51
C ILE A 58 -31.60 9.73 1.74
N PRO A 59 -30.77 8.73 2.05
CA PRO A 59 -29.32 8.90 2.17
C PRO A 59 -28.69 9.37 0.86
N VAL A 60 -27.98 10.49 0.89
CA VAL A 60 -27.32 11.09 -0.30
C VAL A 60 -25.81 11.26 -0.14
N ALA A 61 -25.33 11.22 1.08
CA ALA A 61 -23.90 11.26 1.36
C ALA A 61 -23.57 10.53 2.66
N ALA A 62 -22.36 10.02 2.77
CA ALA A 62 -21.83 9.49 4.01
C ALA A 62 -20.36 9.82 4.17
N GLY A 63 -19.91 9.84 5.43
CA GLY A 63 -18.52 9.94 5.77
C GLY A 63 -18.19 9.14 7.01
N MET A 64 -16.94 8.73 7.13
CA MET A 64 -16.43 8.04 8.30
C MET A 64 -15.07 8.58 8.75
N VAL A 65 -14.78 8.39 10.02
CA VAL A 65 -13.46 8.52 10.62
C VAL A 65 -13.20 7.30 11.48
N MET A 66 -11.98 6.75 11.41
CA MET A 66 -11.62 5.55 12.16
C MET A 66 -10.13 5.51 12.52
N GLU A 67 -9.82 4.83 13.62
CA GLU A 67 -8.45 4.51 14.00
C GLU A 67 -7.84 3.48 13.07
N GLN A 68 -6.57 3.70 12.72
CA GLN A 68 -5.79 2.78 11.91
C GLN A 68 -4.94 1.88 12.80
N LYS A 69 -4.84 0.60 12.45
CA LYS A 69 -4.06 -0.37 13.24
C LYS A 69 -2.56 -0.27 13.01
N LEU A 70 -2.14 0.02 11.78
CA LEU A 70 -0.71 0.12 11.43
C LEU A 70 -0.17 1.54 11.63
N HIS A 71 -0.94 2.57 11.26
CA HIS A 71 -0.54 3.97 11.23
C HIS A 71 -1.31 4.76 12.27
N GLY A 72 -0.92 4.61 13.52
CA GLY A 72 -1.63 5.22 14.67
C GLY A 72 -1.43 6.73 14.81
N SER A 73 -0.61 7.38 13.99
CA SER A 73 -0.35 8.83 14.05
C SER A 73 -1.49 9.68 13.49
N ARG A 74 -2.38 9.09 12.66
CA ARG A 74 -3.52 9.76 12.04
C ARG A 74 -4.73 8.85 12.02
N LEU A 75 -5.93 9.47 12.03
CA LEU A 75 -7.20 8.77 11.81
C LEU A 75 -7.47 8.71 10.31
N SER A 76 -7.95 7.57 9.81
CA SER A 76 -8.42 7.45 8.44
C SER A 76 -9.76 8.13 8.28
N ALA A 77 -9.93 8.97 7.27
CA ALA A 77 -11.18 9.63 6.93
C ALA A 77 -11.57 9.35 5.48
N TYR A 78 -12.85 9.11 5.28
CA TYR A 78 -13.46 8.99 3.97
C TYR A 78 -14.81 9.68 3.95
N LEU A 79 -15.15 10.29 2.83
CA LEU A 79 -16.50 10.81 2.58
C LEU A 79 -16.84 10.75 1.10
N GLU A 80 -18.12 10.50 0.83
CA GLU A 80 -18.66 10.48 -0.53
C GLU A 80 -20.02 11.17 -0.58
N VAL A 81 -20.27 11.92 -1.66
CA VAL A 81 -21.49 12.69 -1.88
C VAL A 81 -22.07 12.33 -3.24
N ALA A 82 -23.35 12.02 -3.30
CA ALA A 82 -24.07 11.76 -4.54
C ALA A 82 -23.88 12.93 -5.53
N ARG A 83 -23.76 12.61 -6.82
CA ARG A 83 -23.43 13.60 -7.89
C ARG A 83 -24.32 14.83 -7.85
N ASP A 84 -25.61 14.63 -7.69
CA ASP A 84 -26.62 15.70 -7.72
C ASP A 84 -26.60 16.59 -6.46
N HIS A 85 -25.90 16.16 -5.40
CA HIS A 85 -25.75 16.90 -4.14
C HIS A 85 -24.35 17.49 -3.96
N ARG A 86 -23.46 17.33 -4.94
CA ARG A 86 -22.12 17.96 -4.94
C ARG A 86 -22.17 19.45 -5.13
N ARG A 87 -21.12 20.14 -4.71
CA ARG A 87 -20.94 21.61 -4.81
C ARG A 87 -21.99 22.42 -4.03
N GLN A 88 -22.71 21.77 -3.10
CA GLN A 88 -23.71 22.39 -2.24
C GLN A 88 -23.28 22.48 -0.76
N GLY A 89 -21.98 22.27 -0.47
CA GLY A 89 -21.41 22.33 0.87
C GLY A 89 -21.53 21.03 1.69
N VAL A 90 -22.19 19.99 1.18
CA VAL A 90 -22.44 18.72 1.89
C VAL A 90 -21.13 18.07 2.36
N GLY A 91 -20.15 17.93 1.48
CA GLY A 91 -18.86 17.33 1.82
C GLY A 91 -18.09 18.13 2.88
N ALA A 92 -18.12 19.47 2.80
CA ALA A 92 -17.46 20.33 3.78
C ALA A 92 -18.13 20.24 5.17
N THR A 93 -19.46 20.13 5.21
CA THR A 93 -20.22 19.91 6.45
C THR A 93 -19.88 18.56 7.06
N LEU A 94 -19.89 17.46 6.25
CA LEU A 94 -19.49 16.14 6.71
C LEU A 94 -18.06 16.15 7.26
N LEU A 95 -17.12 16.75 6.55
CA LEU A 95 -15.73 16.83 7.03
C LEU A 95 -15.63 17.57 8.38
N THR A 96 -16.38 18.65 8.55
CA THR A 96 -16.42 19.38 9.83
C THR A 96 -16.96 18.50 10.96
N MET A 97 -18.03 17.74 10.70
CA MET A 97 -18.59 16.80 11.68
C MET A 97 -17.64 15.67 12.00
N LEU A 98 -16.97 15.09 10.98
CA LEU A 98 -15.96 14.03 11.18
C LEU A 98 -14.76 14.52 12.00
N ARG A 99 -14.33 15.77 11.81
CA ARG A 99 -13.31 16.41 12.68
C ARG A 99 -13.77 16.56 14.13
N HIS A 100 -15.05 16.85 14.34
CA HIS A 100 -15.62 16.88 15.68
C HIS A 100 -15.60 15.49 16.32
N GLU A 101 -16.05 14.46 15.60
CA GLU A 101 -16.00 13.07 16.07
C GLU A 101 -14.57 12.61 16.35
N ALA A 102 -13.61 12.96 15.49
CA ALA A 102 -12.19 12.66 15.70
C ALA A 102 -11.65 13.17 17.03
N GLY A 103 -12.21 14.30 17.53
CA GLY A 103 -11.89 14.82 18.86
C GLY A 103 -12.24 13.89 20.02
N GLN A 104 -13.05 12.86 19.78
CA GLN A 104 -13.50 11.85 20.76
C GLN A 104 -12.80 10.49 20.61
N ALA A 105 -11.85 10.36 19.66
CA ALA A 105 -11.13 9.10 19.45
C ALA A 105 -10.34 8.71 20.71
N PRO A 106 -10.41 7.43 21.15
CA PRO A 106 -9.73 6.95 22.36
C PRO A 106 -8.20 7.13 22.31
N SER A 107 -7.60 7.10 21.11
CA SER A 107 -6.17 7.36 20.91
C SER A 107 -5.76 8.80 21.22
N GLY A 108 -6.70 9.75 21.27
CA GLY A 108 -6.40 11.18 21.36
C GLY A 108 -5.87 11.81 20.07
N VAL A 109 -5.70 11.02 19.00
CA VAL A 109 -5.28 11.50 17.67
C VAL A 109 -6.42 12.28 17.02
N ARG A 110 -6.10 13.40 16.39
CA ARG A 110 -7.09 14.30 15.76
C ARG A 110 -6.80 14.62 14.31
N GLU A 111 -5.55 14.41 13.87
CA GLU A 111 -5.16 14.64 12.50
C GLU A 111 -5.79 13.56 11.61
N LEU A 112 -6.39 14.00 10.51
CA LEU A 112 -7.07 13.11 9.57
C LEU A 112 -6.20 12.85 8.35
N THR A 113 -6.25 11.63 7.84
CA THR A 113 -5.66 11.27 6.56
C THR A 113 -6.71 10.62 5.66
N GLY A 114 -6.62 10.87 4.37
CA GLY A 114 -7.46 10.25 3.36
C GLY A 114 -6.63 9.79 2.17
N LYS A 115 -7.21 8.90 1.36
CA LYS A 115 -6.64 8.50 0.08
C LYS A 115 -7.59 8.94 -1.04
N VAL A 116 -7.05 9.54 -2.08
CA VAL A 116 -7.83 10.03 -3.23
C VAL A 116 -7.12 9.67 -4.53
N ASP A 117 -7.87 9.19 -5.51
CA ASP A 117 -7.33 8.94 -6.85
C ASP A 117 -7.28 10.26 -7.63
N ALA A 118 -6.16 10.54 -8.31
CA ALA A 118 -5.82 11.85 -8.86
C ALA A 118 -6.86 12.39 -9.87
N GLY A 119 -7.48 11.51 -10.65
CA GLY A 119 -8.48 11.87 -11.67
C GLY A 119 -9.90 12.10 -11.15
N THR A 120 -10.15 11.96 -9.84
CA THR A 120 -11.50 11.92 -9.27
C THR A 120 -11.98 13.26 -8.69
N SER A 121 -13.28 13.35 -8.45
CA SER A 121 -13.89 14.48 -7.72
C SER A 121 -13.37 14.61 -6.29
N GLY A 122 -12.91 13.49 -5.68
CA GLY A 122 -12.28 13.46 -4.37
C GLY A 122 -10.97 14.25 -4.32
N ALA A 123 -10.13 14.17 -5.36
CA ALA A 123 -8.91 14.96 -5.47
C ALA A 123 -9.22 16.47 -5.53
N GLY A 124 -10.24 16.85 -6.31
CA GLY A 124 -10.70 18.24 -6.36
C GLY A 124 -11.25 18.74 -5.02
N PHE A 125 -11.95 17.88 -4.27
CA PHE A 125 -12.42 18.21 -2.95
C PHE A 125 -11.26 18.37 -1.95
N ALA A 126 -10.31 17.45 -1.92
CA ALA A 126 -9.13 17.53 -1.06
C ALA A 126 -8.37 18.85 -1.28
N GLN A 127 -8.15 19.25 -2.54
CA GLN A 127 -7.55 20.54 -2.86
C GLN A 127 -8.38 21.72 -2.35
N ALA A 128 -9.71 21.67 -2.53
CA ALA A 128 -10.61 22.75 -2.12
C ALA A 128 -10.66 22.96 -0.60
N VAL A 129 -10.44 21.92 0.20
CA VAL A 129 -10.39 22.02 1.67
C VAL A 129 -8.98 22.27 2.21
N GLY A 130 -7.99 22.45 1.33
CA GLY A 130 -6.61 22.76 1.71
C GLY A 130 -5.83 21.55 2.22
N ALA A 131 -6.22 20.33 1.82
CA ALA A 131 -5.49 19.11 2.20
C ALA A 131 -4.08 19.10 1.58
N ALA A 132 -3.10 18.70 2.38
CA ALA A 132 -1.72 18.55 1.95
C ALA A 132 -1.46 17.11 1.47
N THR A 133 -0.92 16.94 0.27
CA THR A 133 -0.43 15.63 -0.18
C THR A 133 0.89 15.31 0.53
N VAL A 134 0.93 14.19 1.25
CA VAL A 134 2.12 13.73 1.98
C VAL A 134 2.80 12.55 1.31
N GLN A 135 2.09 11.83 0.44
CA GLN A 135 2.60 10.69 -0.29
C GLN A 135 1.81 10.48 -1.58
N THR A 136 2.45 9.93 -2.60
CA THR A 136 1.78 9.42 -3.81
C THR A 136 2.13 7.95 -4.01
N SER A 137 1.17 7.17 -4.50
CA SER A 137 1.32 5.76 -4.82
C SER A 137 0.83 5.49 -6.24
N ARG A 138 1.56 4.66 -6.99
CA ARG A 138 1.20 4.26 -8.35
C ARG A 138 1.35 2.76 -8.50
N LEU A 139 0.43 2.13 -9.18
CA LEU A 139 0.62 0.78 -9.69
C LEU A 139 1.33 0.86 -11.03
N ILE A 140 2.48 0.19 -11.14
CA ILE A 140 3.31 0.19 -12.35
C ILE A 140 3.45 -1.23 -12.85
N GLN A 141 3.01 -1.47 -14.07
CA GLN A 141 3.29 -2.72 -14.77
C GLN A 141 4.59 -2.58 -15.55
N ILE A 142 5.51 -3.52 -15.32
CA ILE A 142 6.77 -3.65 -16.04
C ILE A 142 6.61 -4.78 -17.06
N ASP A 143 6.99 -4.50 -18.31
CA ASP A 143 6.87 -5.46 -19.40
C ASP A 143 7.97 -6.54 -19.34
N PRO A 144 7.71 -7.74 -19.87
CA PRO A 144 8.71 -8.80 -19.92
C PRO A 144 9.99 -8.35 -20.62
N GLY A 145 11.14 -8.68 -20.02
CA GLY A 145 12.45 -8.35 -20.59
C GLY A 145 12.78 -6.85 -20.64
N ALA A 146 12.02 -6.00 -19.93
CA ALA A 146 12.28 -4.57 -19.84
C ALA A 146 13.67 -4.24 -19.30
N LEU A 147 14.19 -5.08 -18.41
CA LEU A 147 15.50 -5.00 -17.78
C LEU A 147 16.41 -6.13 -18.25
N SER A 148 17.71 -5.86 -18.30
CA SER A 148 18.71 -6.89 -18.56
C SER A 148 18.88 -7.77 -17.32
N LEU A 149 18.79 -9.07 -17.48
CA LEU A 149 19.00 -10.02 -16.41
C LEU A 149 20.46 -10.00 -15.95
N PRO A 150 20.75 -9.77 -14.66
CA PRO A 150 22.10 -9.88 -14.13
C PRO A 150 22.54 -11.36 -14.10
N ARG A 151 23.85 -11.57 -14.04
CA ARG A 151 24.40 -12.91 -13.84
C ARG A 151 24.44 -13.18 -12.36
N PHE A 152 23.58 -14.08 -11.89
CA PHE A 152 23.60 -14.57 -10.51
C PHE A 152 24.60 -15.72 -10.36
N GLN A 153 25.22 -15.85 -9.20
CA GLN A 153 26.03 -17.03 -8.90
C GLN A 153 25.13 -18.28 -8.87
N LYS A 154 25.59 -19.32 -9.55
CA LYS A 154 24.99 -20.65 -9.37
C LYS A 154 25.48 -21.24 -8.05
N THR A 155 24.59 -21.93 -7.34
CA THR A 155 24.87 -22.63 -6.06
C THR A 155 25.89 -23.79 -6.23
N ASP A 156 26.30 -24.13 -7.45
CA ASP A 156 27.28 -25.19 -7.74
C ASP A 156 28.68 -24.62 -8.03
N ASP A 157 29.63 -25.05 -7.27
CA ASP A 157 31.08 -24.96 -7.11
C ASP A 157 32.00 -24.38 -8.22
N GLN A 158 31.51 -23.62 -9.18
CA GLN A 158 32.37 -22.88 -10.14
C GLN A 158 32.08 -21.40 -10.05
N ALA A 159 32.96 -20.69 -9.34
CA ALA A 159 32.98 -19.23 -9.32
C ALA A 159 33.33 -18.71 -10.74
N ASP A 160 32.32 -18.24 -11.47
CA ASP A 160 32.52 -17.39 -12.64
C ASP A 160 32.96 -16.01 -12.13
N GLU A 161 34.17 -15.55 -12.46
CA GLU A 161 34.70 -14.26 -12.05
C GLU A 161 33.85 -13.05 -12.54
N GLU A 162 32.92 -13.28 -13.47
CA GLU A 162 31.97 -12.28 -13.98
C GLU A 162 30.56 -12.36 -13.35
N ALA A 163 30.28 -13.35 -12.47
CA ALA A 163 28.98 -13.46 -11.81
C ALA A 163 28.91 -12.48 -10.63
N GLY A 164 27.74 -11.85 -10.46
CA GLY A 164 27.47 -11.05 -9.26
C GLY A 164 27.52 -11.94 -8.00
N SER A 165 27.84 -11.35 -6.86
CA SER A 165 27.96 -12.05 -5.58
C SER A 165 26.62 -12.45 -4.94
N ASP A 166 25.50 -12.13 -5.56
CA ASP A 166 24.18 -12.33 -4.99
C ASP A 166 23.56 -13.68 -5.36
N VAL A 167 22.91 -14.31 -4.39
CA VAL A 167 22.23 -15.60 -4.51
C VAL A 167 20.73 -15.41 -4.44
N VAL A 168 20.01 -15.98 -5.41
CA VAL A 168 18.54 -16.01 -5.44
C VAL A 168 18.03 -17.23 -4.67
N GLN A 169 17.06 -17.04 -3.80
CA GLN A 169 16.46 -18.11 -3.01
C GLN A 169 14.94 -17.93 -2.85
N ASP A 170 14.20 -19.03 -3.01
CA ASP A 170 12.80 -19.10 -2.61
C ASP A 170 12.68 -19.19 -1.08
N LEU A 171 11.74 -18.43 -0.51
CA LEU A 171 11.41 -18.49 0.92
C LEU A 171 9.91 -18.75 1.11
N ALA A 172 9.60 -19.51 2.16
CA ALA A 172 8.22 -19.57 2.64
C ALA A 172 7.80 -18.22 3.23
N THR A 173 6.56 -17.81 2.97
CA THR A 173 5.97 -16.57 3.52
C THR A 173 5.96 -16.57 5.06
N GLY A 174 5.87 -17.74 5.71
CA GLY A 174 6.02 -17.91 7.17
C GLY A 174 7.45 -17.85 7.71
N SER A 175 8.47 -17.55 6.88
CA SER A 175 9.86 -17.46 7.33
C SER A 175 10.05 -16.29 8.31
N VAL A 176 10.70 -16.55 9.46
CA VAL A 176 11.02 -15.52 10.46
C VAL A 176 11.91 -14.44 9.85
N GLU A 177 12.89 -14.83 9.06
CA GLU A 177 13.82 -13.90 8.41
C GLU A 177 13.14 -12.97 7.43
N LEU A 178 12.20 -13.49 6.63
CA LEU A 178 11.36 -12.66 5.72
C LEU A 178 10.47 -11.73 6.53
N THR A 179 9.83 -12.23 7.58
CA THR A 179 8.98 -11.41 8.46
C THR A 179 9.74 -10.24 9.06
N ASP A 180 10.96 -10.47 9.52
CA ASP A 180 11.80 -9.44 10.12
C ASP A 180 12.22 -8.37 9.11
N VAL A 181 12.64 -8.75 7.90
CA VAL A 181 13.06 -7.77 6.90
C VAL A 181 11.87 -6.98 6.35
N VAL A 182 10.72 -7.61 6.13
CA VAL A 182 9.49 -6.93 5.72
C VAL A 182 9.06 -5.90 6.76
N GLY A 183 9.09 -6.27 8.05
CA GLY A 183 8.73 -5.36 9.14
C GLY A 183 9.65 -4.14 9.22
N ARG A 184 10.97 -4.34 9.15
CA ARG A 184 11.95 -3.23 9.17
C ARG A 184 11.81 -2.34 7.93
N TRP A 185 11.64 -2.92 6.76
CA TRP A 185 11.45 -2.19 5.53
C TRP A 185 10.18 -1.33 5.57
N TYR A 186 9.06 -1.93 5.98
CA TYR A 186 7.79 -1.22 6.06
C TYR A 186 7.86 -0.02 7.02
N GLN A 187 8.51 -0.19 8.20
CA GLN A 187 8.73 0.92 9.12
C GLN A 187 9.59 2.01 8.50
N ALA A 188 10.69 1.64 7.83
CA ALA A 188 11.61 2.61 7.24
C ALA A 188 10.99 3.45 6.11
N VAL A 189 10.23 2.84 5.21
CA VAL A 189 9.61 3.58 4.08
C VAL A 189 8.45 4.47 4.52
N HIS A 190 7.90 4.25 5.72
CA HIS A 190 6.80 5.04 6.27
C HIS A 190 7.23 6.03 7.36
N GLU A 191 8.49 6.01 7.80
CA GLU A 191 8.97 6.76 8.97
C GLU A 191 8.67 8.26 8.89
N ASP A 192 8.92 8.88 7.75
CA ASP A 192 8.82 10.33 7.59
C ASP A 192 7.38 10.83 7.36
N TRP A 193 6.52 10.02 6.73
CA TRP A 193 5.23 10.54 6.28
C TRP A 193 4.02 9.89 6.98
N SER A 194 4.14 8.66 7.46
CA SER A 194 3.09 7.95 8.20
C SER A 194 3.70 6.89 9.13
N PRO A 195 4.40 7.31 10.18
CA PRO A 195 5.13 6.38 11.03
C PRO A 195 4.20 5.31 11.62
N THR A 196 4.70 4.08 11.62
CA THR A 196 4.03 2.97 12.28
C THR A 196 4.57 2.83 13.70
N GLY A 197 3.79 2.26 14.59
CA GLY A 197 4.32 1.74 15.84
C GLY A 197 5.29 0.57 15.59
N GLN A 198 5.84 0.00 16.65
CA GLN A 198 6.67 -1.20 16.54
C GLN A 198 5.80 -2.37 16.03
N LEU A 199 6.16 -2.89 14.84
CA LEU A 199 5.46 -4.01 14.24
C LEU A 199 5.91 -5.32 14.86
N SER A 200 4.99 -6.04 15.50
CA SER A 200 5.26 -7.41 15.96
C SER A 200 5.36 -8.37 14.77
N PRO A 201 6.11 -9.48 14.88
CA PRO A 201 6.12 -10.51 13.85
C PRO A 201 4.71 -11.00 13.48
N GLY A 202 3.80 -11.14 14.43
CA GLY A 202 2.41 -11.52 14.20
C GLY A 202 1.66 -10.47 13.39
N THR A 203 1.91 -9.18 13.60
CA THR A 203 1.34 -8.08 12.83
C THR A 203 1.84 -8.13 11.38
N VAL A 204 3.14 -8.29 11.16
CA VAL A 204 3.73 -8.41 9.82
C VAL A 204 3.14 -9.61 9.07
N GLN A 205 3.06 -10.76 9.73
CA GLN A 205 2.43 -11.94 9.14
C GLN A 205 0.97 -11.68 8.75
N ALA A 206 0.18 -11.13 9.65
CA ALA A 206 -1.26 -10.92 9.43
C ALA A 206 -1.56 -9.91 8.30
N TYR A 207 -0.70 -8.93 8.07
CA TYR A 207 -0.95 -7.87 7.09
C TYR A 207 -0.26 -8.08 5.74
N PHE A 208 0.85 -8.82 5.69
CA PHE A 208 1.68 -8.90 4.48
C PHE A 208 1.97 -10.32 4.01
N LEU A 209 2.01 -11.32 4.89
CA LEU A 209 2.59 -12.63 4.56
C LEU A 209 1.65 -13.82 4.76
N ALA A 210 0.51 -13.64 5.42
CA ALA A 210 -0.44 -14.71 5.64
C ALA A 210 -1.20 -15.07 4.34
N ASP A 211 -1.60 -16.32 4.19
CA ASP A 211 -2.44 -16.77 3.07
C ASP A 211 -3.72 -15.94 2.92
N ALA A 212 -4.28 -15.47 4.04
CA ALA A 212 -5.46 -14.59 4.04
C ALA A 212 -5.23 -13.23 3.37
N THR A 213 -3.99 -12.78 3.20
CA THR A 213 -3.64 -11.58 2.44
C THR A 213 -3.48 -11.86 0.94
N GLY A 214 -3.54 -13.12 0.54
CA GLY A 214 -3.26 -13.57 -0.82
C GLY A 214 -1.78 -13.86 -1.09
N ALA A 215 -0.90 -13.79 -0.08
CA ALA A 215 0.52 -14.09 -0.25
C ALA A 215 0.72 -15.58 -0.62
N GLN A 216 1.39 -15.84 -1.75
CA GLN A 216 1.56 -17.18 -2.31
C GLN A 216 2.99 -17.70 -2.25
N GLY A 217 3.98 -16.80 -2.25
CA GLY A 217 5.39 -17.16 -2.22
C GLY A 217 6.29 -15.93 -2.10
N ALA A 218 7.55 -16.15 -1.79
CA ALA A 218 8.54 -15.10 -1.75
C ALA A 218 9.86 -15.53 -2.37
N ILE A 219 10.50 -14.59 -3.06
CA ILE A 219 11.85 -14.71 -3.60
C ILE A 219 12.72 -13.67 -2.91
N VAL A 220 13.92 -14.07 -2.49
CA VAL A 220 14.88 -13.15 -1.89
C VAL A 220 16.20 -13.16 -2.65
N LEU A 221 16.83 -12.01 -2.69
CA LEU A 221 18.20 -11.83 -3.13
C LEU A 221 19.08 -11.69 -1.89
N ARG A 222 20.12 -12.52 -1.79
CA ARG A 222 21.02 -12.56 -0.64
C ARG A 222 22.42 -12.18 -1.05
N ALA A 223 23.11 -11.47 -0.18
CA ALA A 223 24.56 -11.35 -0.27
C ALA A 223 25.22 -12.73 -0.11
N GLU A 224 26.37 -12.91 -0.77
CA GLU A 224 27.21 -14.09 -0.54
C GLU A 224 27.56 -14.23 0.96
N PRO A 225 27.56 -15.46 1.52
CA PRO A 225 27.97 -15.70 2.88
C PRO A 225 29.41 -15.20 3.10
N GLU A 226 29.62 -14.31 4.06
CA GLU A 226 30.98 -13.90 4.42
C GLU A 226 31.81 -15.13 4.82
N SER A 227 32.94 -15.32 4.16
CA SER A 227 33.86 -16.41 4.52
C SER A 227 34.38 -16.23 5.95
N ALA A 228 34.47 -17.30 6.71
CA ALA A 228 34.81 -17.31 8.15
C ALA A 228 36.25 -16.87 8.49
N PHE A 229 36.98 -16.22 7.59
CA PHE A 229 38.33 -15.72 7.79
C PHE A 229 38.33 -14.26 8.28
N GLY A 230 37.94 -14.06 9.51
CA GLY A 230 38.00 -12.73 10.16
C GLY A 230 37.17 -12.67 11.41
N GLY A 231 37.60 -13.30 12.44
CA GLY A 231 37.31 -13.36 13.84
C GLY A 231 36.27 -12.43 14.49
N ALA A 232 35.04 -12.35 14.05
CA ALA A 232 33.95 -11.80 14.84
C ALA A 232 32.60 -12.30 14.31
N ALA A 233 31.76 -12.83 15.19
CA ALA A 233 30.40 -13.35 14.99
C ALA A 233 30.29 -14.49 13.95
N LYS A 234 29.62 -15.58 14.33
CA LYS A 234 29.35 -16.71 13.42
C LYS A 234 28.65 -16.21 12.16
N PRO A 235 29.28 -16.30 10.97
CA PRO A 235 28.63 -15.87 9.74
C PRO A 235 27.35 -16.66 9.55
N SER A 236 26.26 -16.00 9.18
CA SER A 236 25.05 -16.68 8.72
C SER A 236 25.44 -17.57 7.54
N LYS A 237 25.21 -18.87 7.62
CA LYS A 237 25.50 -19.82 6.54
C LYS A 237 24.78 -19.50 5.21
N ARG A 238 23.85 -18.53 5.21
CA ARG A 238 22.97 -18.21 4.08
C ARG A 238 23.12 -16.78 3.54
N GLY A 239 24.01 -15.96 4.09
CA GLY A 239 24.10 -14.55 3.72
C GLY A 239 22.88 -13.72 4.17
N ARG A 240 22.98 -12.39 4.15
CA ARG A 240 21.87 -11.48 4.51
C ARG A 240 20.95 -11.24 3.33
N ILE A 241 19.63 -11.13 3.59
CA ILE A 241 18.68 -10.66 2.57
C ILE A 241 19.03 -9.22 2.21
N ARG A 242 19.18 -8.93 0.91
CA ARG A 242 19.37 -7.60 0.36
C ARG A 242 18.09 -7.02 -0.22
N ALA A 243 17.33 -7.85 -0.96
CA ALA A 243 16.01 -7.51 -1.45
C ALA A 243 15.09 -8.72 -1.36
N PHE A 244 13.80 -8.47 -1.31
CA PHE A 244 12.77 -9.49 -1.28
C PHE A 244 11.60 -9.10 -2.17
N ALA A 245 10.90 -10.10 -2.66
CA ALA A 245 9.64 -9.98 -3.36
C ALA A 245 8.64 -11.00 -2.81
N VAL A 246 7.41 -10.57 -2.59
CA VAL A 246 6.29 -11.43 -2.21
C VAL A 246 5.27 -11.37 -3.33
N SER A 247 4.90 -12.53 -3.89
CA SER A 247 3.84 -12.62 -4.90
C SER A 247 2.48 -12.79 -4.24
N TYR A 248 1.48 -12.09 -4.75
CA TYR A 248 0.10 -12.22 -4.32
C TYR A 248 -0.75 -12.90 -5.40
N GLY A 249 -1.75 -13.67 -4.97
CA GLY A 249 -2.76 -14.19 -5.87
C GLY A 249 -3.49 -13.06 -6.58
N GLN A 250 -3.92 -13.34 -7.79
CA GLN A 250 -4.54 -12.37 -8.68
C GLN A 250 -5.58 -11.50 -7.96
N HIS A 251 -5.24 -10.24 -7.75
CA HIS A 251 -6.25 -9.21 -7.61
C HIS A 251 -6.63 -8.77 -9.02
N ALA A 252 -7.93 -8.68 -9.30
CA ALA A 252 -8.50 -8.34 -10.60
C ALA A 252 -8.16 -6.91 -11.10
N LEU A 253 -6.95 -6.42 -10.84
CA LEU A 253 -6.47 -5.11 -11.29
C LEU A 253 -6.05 -5.10 -12.75
N THR A 254 -5.76 -6.27 -13.30
CA THR A 254 -5.36 -6.44 -14.70
C THR A 254 -6.10 -7.64 -15.29
N ASP A 255 -7.39 -7.48 -15.53
CA ASP A 255 -8.24 -8.48 -16.19
C ASP A 255 -7.82 -8.66 -17.66
N THR A 256 -6.65 -9.22 -17.91
CA THR A 256 -6.30 -9.82 -19.21
C THR A 256 -6.33 -11.32 -19.06
N PRO A 257 -7.32 -12.01 -19.64
CA PRO A 257 -7.53 -13.44 -19.45
C PRO A 257 -6.34 -14.34 -19.90
N ASP A 258 -5.48 -13.83 -20.77
CA ASP A 258 -4.49 -14.65 -21.47
C ASP A 258 -3.06 -14.60 -20.88
N ASP A 259 -2.67 -13.57 -20.14
CA ASP A 259 -1.39 -13.48 -19.42
C ASP A 259 -1.46 -12.44 -18.29
N PRO A 260 -2.10 -12.75 -17.18
CA PRO A 260 -2.24 -11.81 -16.09
C PRO A 260 -0.87 -11.50 -15.48
N ALA A 261 -0.56 -10.21 -15.36
CA ALA A 261 0.63 -9.76 -14.66
C ALA A 261 0.59 -10.22 -13.20
N ALA A 262 1.72 -10.65 -12.67
CA ALA A 262 1.83 -11.03 -11.28
C ALA A 262 1.89 -9.78 -10.41
N ASP A 263 1.01 -9.70 -9.40
CA ASP A 263 1.10 -8.67 -8.36
C ASP A 263 2.25 -9.01 -7.42
N VAL A 264 3.19 -8.09 -7.28
CA VAL A 264 4.40 -8.32 -6.50
C VAL A 264 4.68 -7.15 -5.57
N PHE A 265 4.88 -7.46 -4.31
CA PHE A 265 5.34 -6.53 -3.29
C PHE A 265 6.86 -6.65 -3.16
N VAL A 266 7.60 -5.60 -3.50
CA VAL A 266 9.06 -5.56 -3.51
C VAL A 266 9.59 -4.66 -2.41
N GLY A 267 10.59 -5.13 -1.69
CA GLY A 267 11.31 -4.34 -0.70
C GLY A 267 12.78 -4.76 -0.60
N TRP A 268 13.50 -4.06 0.26
CA TRP A 268 14.94 -4.25 0.45
C TRP A 268 15.33 -4.11 1.93
N GLU A 269 16.53 -4.52 2.29
CA GLU A 269 17.09 -4.29 3.61
C GLU A 269 17.35 -2.78 3.79
N PRO A 270 16.64 -2.10 4.71
CA PRO A 270 16.74 -0.64 4.85
C PRO A 270 18.10 -0.13 5.34
N GLN A 271 18.96 -1.02 5.87
CA GLN A 271 20.30 -0.66 6.31
C GLN A 271 21.34 -0.67 5.19
N LEU A 272 20.96 -1.04 3.95
CA LEU A 272 21.86 -0.94 2.79
C LEU A 272 22.14 0.52 2.43
N ALA A 273 23.34 0.76 1.89
CA ALA A 273 23.60 2.02 1.23
C ALA A 273 22.64 2.20 0.03
N ALA A 274 22.29 3.43 -0.31
CA ALA A 274 21.30 3.72 -1.35
C ALA A 274 21.60 3.05 -2.70
N GLU A 275 22.89 3.05 -3.10
CA GLU A 275 23.37 2.42 -4.33
C GLU A 275 23.20 0.89 -4.29
N ASP A 276 23.48 0.26 -3.15
CA ASP A 276 23.32 -1.18 -2.95
C ASP A 276 21.85 -1.58 -2.94
N ALA A 277 20.99 -0.80 -2.31
CA ALA A 277 19.55 -1.01 -2.33
C ALA A 277 18.99 -0.91 -3.75
N ALA A 278 19.39 0.13 -4.51
CA ALA A 278 18.98 0.31 -5.90
C ALA A 278 19.46 -0.83 -6.81
N ALA A 279 20.69 -1.32 -6.62
CA ALA A 279 21.22 -2.47 -7.35
C ALA A 279 20.44 -3.75 -7.03
N ALA A 280 20.24 -4.05 -5.74
CA ALA A 280 19.52 -5.24 -5.30
C ALA A 280 18.07 -5.26 -5.78
N VAL A 281 17.36 -4.12 -5.72
CA VAL A 281 16.00 -3.98 -6.24
C VAL A 281 15.97 -4.17 -7.75
N ARG A 282 16.88 -3.55 -8.50
CA ARG A 282 16.98 -3.72 -9.95
C ARG A 282 17.18 -5.19 -10.34
N ASP A 283 18.12 -5.86 -9.68
CA ASP A 283 18.45 -7.25 -9.99
C ASP A 283 17.27 -8.17 -9.70
N LEU A 284 16.60 -7.98 -8.57
CA LEU A 284 15.41 -8.75 -8.22
C LEU A 284 14.26 -8.51 -9.20
N VAL A 285 13.94 -7.25 -9.51
CA VAL A 285 12.86 -6.90 -10.45
C VAL A 285 13.17 -7.40 -11.86
N SER A 286 14.44 -7.38 -12.29
CA SER A 286 14.82 -7.92 -13.60
C SER A 286 14.58 -9.42 -13.70
N LEU A 287 14.77 -10.15 -12.60
CA LEU A 287 14.46 -11.58 -12.53
C LEU A 287 12.95 -11.82 -12.61
N LEU A 288 12.17 -11.07 -11.82
CA LEU A 288 10.71 -11.21 -11.76
C LEU A 288 10.06 -10.89 -13.10
N ALA A 289 10.46 -9.78 -13.74
CA ALA A 289 9.94 -9.33 -15.03
C ALA A 289 10.66 -9.94 -16.24
N TYR A 290 11.37 -11.05 -16.08
CA TYR A 290 12.13 -11.63 -17.19
C TYR A 290 11.24 -12.22 -18.28
N GLN A 291 10.25 -13.01 -17.92
CA GLN A 291 9.39 -13.75 -18.87
C GLN A 291 7.93 -13.27 -18.84
N HIS A 292 7.47 -12.74 -17.72
CA HIS A 292 6.08 -12.33 -17.50
C HIS A 292 6.01 -10.90 -17.01
N PRO A 293 4.95 -10.16 -17.33
CA PRO A 293 4.76 -8.83 -16.78
C PRO A 293 4.52 -8.91 -15.26
N VAL A 294 5.01 -7.89 -14.55
CA VAL A 294 4.79 -7.75 -13.10
C VAL A 294 4.17 -6.40 -12.80
N VAL A 295 3.26 -6.36 -11.83
CA VAL A 295 2.70 -5.11 -11.29
C VAL A 295 3.29 -4.85 -9.91
N LEU A 296 3.81 -3.65 -9.72
CA LEU A 296 4.39 -3.18 -8.48
C LEU A 296 3.63 -1.96 -7.98
N GLU A 297 3.38 -1.89 -6.68
CA GLU A 297 3.02 -0.63 -6.03
C GLU A 297 4.30 0.17 -5.77
N VAL A 298 4.33 1.41 -6.25
CA VAL A 298 5.49 2.31 -6.16
C VAL A 298 5.08 3.60 -5.49
N ASP A 299 5.47 3.74 -4.23
CA ASP A 299 5.28 4.95 -3.44
C ASP A 299 6.42 5.94 -3.66
N SER A 300 6.15 7.24 -3.56
CA SER A 300 7.18 8.27 -3.72
C SER A 300 8.29 8.21 -2.66
N SER A 301 8.07 7.55 -1.53
CA SER A 301 9.10 7.24 -0.51
C SER A 301 10.00 6.06 -0.88
N MET A 302 9.61 5.24 -1.86
CA MET A 302 10.36 4.06 -2.28
C MET A 302 11.41 4.42 -3.35
N LEU A 303 12.42 5.21 -2.98
CA LEU A 303 13.41 5.75 -3.92
C LEU A 303 14.04 4.69 -4.85
N PRO A 304 14.52 3.51 -4.38
CA PRO A 304 15.08 2.49 -5.25
C PRO A 304 14.11 2.00 -6.34
N LEU A 305 12.80 1.90 -6.04
CA LEU A 305 11.78 1.54 -7.03
C LEU A 305 11.44 2.72 -7.94
N THR A 306 11.31 3.93 -7.40
CA THR A 306 11.03 5.14 -8.18
C THR A 306 12.12 5.38 -9.23
N ASP A 307 13.40 5.31 -8.83
CA ASP A 307 14.54 5.48 -9.73
C ASP A 307 14.63 4.38 -10.79
N LEU A 308 14.15 3.17 -10.47
CA LEU A 308 14.08 2.06 -11.41
C LEU A 308 12.97 2.25 -12.46
N VAL A 309 11.77 2.65 -12.03
CA VAL A 309 10.60 2.65 -12.93
C VAL A 309 10.51 3.90 -13.81
N GLU A 310 10.99 5.07 -13.36
CA GLU A 310 10.90 6.29 -14.15
C GLU A 310 11.57 6.18 -15.53
N PRO A 311 12.81 5.67 -15.67
CA PRO A 311 13.42 5.46 -16.99
C PRO A 311 12.64 4.44 -17.84
N LEU A 312 12.03 3.43 -17.23
CA LEU A 312 11.24 2.42 -17.94
C LEU A 312 9.94 3.01 -18.49
N LEU A 313 9.27 3.87 -17.72
CA LEU A 313 8.08 4.60 -18.16
C LEU A 313 8.41 5.50 -19.35
N VAL A 314 9.52 6.26 -19.28
CA VAL A 314 9.97 7.11 -20.39
C VAL A 314 10.32 6.30 -21.64
N ALA A 315 10.90 5.12 -21.47
CA ALA A 315 11.27 4.22 -22.56
C ALA A 315 10.08 3.40 -23.13
N GLY A 316 8.88 3.49 -22.54
CA GLY A 316 7.72 2.68 -22.92
C GLY A 316 7.87 1.21 -22.62
N LYS A 317 8.72 0.85 -21.64
CA LYS A 317 8.96 -0.52 -21.14
C LYS A 317 8.20 -0.82 -19.84
N ALA A 318 7.51 0.17 -19.33
CA ALA A 318 6.59 0.07 -18.22
C ALA A 318 5.43 1.05 -18.45
N ARG A 319 4.30 0.80 -17.76
CA ARG A 319 3.12 1.68 -17.82
C ARG A 319 2.42 1.77 -16.47
N GLY A 320 1.75 2.89 -16.22
CA GLY A 320 0.84 3.02 -15.08
C GLY A 320 -0.40 2.13 -15.25
N VAL A 321 -0.88 1.56 -14.16
CA VAL A 321 -2.14 0.81 -14.07
C VAL A 321 -3.09 1.58 -13.16
N GLY A 322 -4.20 2.06 -13.72
CA GLY A 322 -5.11 2.94 -12.99
C GLY A 322 -4.57 4.35 -12.75
N ASP A 323 -5.22 5.07 -11.85
CA ASP A 323 -4.86 6.42 -11.47
C ASP A 323 -3.81 6.44 -10.34
N GLU A 324 -3.04 7.52 -10.27
CA GLU A 324 -2.19 7.81 -9.11
C GLU A 324 -3.06 8.04 -7.88
N THR A 325 -2.78 7.34 -6.80
CA THR A 325 -3.38 7.58 -5.49
C THR A 325 -2.56 8.61 -4.71
N ARG A 326 -3.22 9.62 -4.15
CA ARG A 326 -2.63 10.61 -3.24
C ARG A 326 -3.07 10.35 -1.82
N ILE A 327 -2.11 10.26 -0.92
CA ILE A 327 -2.37 10.24 0.50
C ILE A 327 -2.32 11.69 0.98
N VAL A 328 -3.44 12.16 1.52
CA VAL A 328 -3.62 13.56 1.92
C VAL A 328 -3.86 13.69 3.42
N VAL A 329 -3.39 14.78 4.00
CA VAL A 329 -3.65 15.18 5.39
C VAL A 329 -4.64 16.34 5.37
N LEU A 330 -5.68 16.22 6.19
CA LEU A 330 -6.87 17.08 6.22
C LEU A 330 -6.89 17.98 7.48
#